data_315f25f0bd268e85ac622c47268ca4de
#
_entry.id   315f25f0bd268e85ac622c47268ca4de
#
_cell.length_a   1.000
_cell.length_b   1.000
_cell.length_c   1.000
_cell.angle_alpha   90.00
_cell.angle_beta   90.00
_cell.angle_gamma   90.00
#
_symmetry.space_group_name_H-M   'P 1'
#
loop_
_entity.id
_entity.type
_entity.pdbx_description
1 polymer ?
#
loop_
_entity_poly.entity_id
_entity_poly.type
_entity_poly.pdbx_seq_one_letter_code
_entity_poly.pdbx_strand_id
1 'polypeptide(L)'
;ANTDLSVASGTVGTETLTISGTGTLNAGGVGNRPISNTGSLALSNGTNGGIGSNYTLDGGTHSMTINPLPLTITGTKIYDGDNEVHSNTPEAQIQNIISGENVLFSGFARSDSEDVGTNINIGTINTWALTDQTHAASNYTFTGGNLTIDITQREIKLTGTKTYDGNTDAAVSYTHLRAHETLPY
;
A
#
# COMPACT_ATOMS: atom_id res chain seq x y z
N ALA A 1 13.72 -7.79 3.17
CA ALA A 1 12.87 -8.57 4.06
C ALA A 1 13.73 -9.08 5.22
N ASN A 2 13.37 -8.69 6.43
CA ASN A 2 13.98 -9.29 7.63
C ASN A 2 13.33 -10.67 7.80
N THR A 3 14.13 -11.71 7.66
CA THR A 3 13.70 -13.09 7.87
C THR A 3 14.34 -13.55 9.16
N ASP A 4 13.63 -13.40 10.27
CA ASP A 4 14.12 -13.83 11.58
C ASP A 4 13.54 -15.23 11.89
N LEU A 5 14.29 -16.27 11.52
CA LEU A 5 14.03 -17.61 11.98
C LEU A 5 14.59 -17.74 13.39
N SER A 6 13.78 -18.22 14.33
CA SER A 6 14.19 -18.43 15.71
C SER A 6 13.78 -19.82 16.21
N VAL A 7 14.44 -20.27 17.26
CA VAL A 7 14.08 -21.51 17.94
C VAL A 7 12.87 -21.23 18.83
N ALA A 8 11.70 -21.74 18.44
CA ALA A 8 10.43 -21.46 19.12
C ALA A 8 10.19 -22.38 20.34
N SER A 9 10.72 -23.61 20.30
CA SER A 9 10.52 -24.60 21.38
C SER A 9 11.50 -25.78 21.23
N GLY A 10 11.53 -26.67 22.23
CA GLY A 10 12.34 -27.89 22.21
C GLY A 10 13.62 -27.80 23.02
N THR A 11 13.93 -26.62 23.59
CA THR A 11 15.05 -26.47 24.53
C THR A 11 14.69 -26.92 25.94
N VAL A 12 15.70 -27.32 26.73
CA VAL A 12 15.51 -27.75 28.10
C VAL A 12 15.43 -26.54 29.05
N GLY A 13 14.38 -26.49 29.84
CA GLY A 13 14.22 -25.43 30.87
C GLY A 13 14.20 -24.02 30.26
N THR A 14 15.15 -23.17 30.65
CA THR A 14 15.31 -21.78 30.20
C THR A 14 16.44 -21.60 29.19
N GLU A 15 17.03 -22.69 28.69
CA GLU A 15 18.09 -22.63 27.69
C GLU A 15 17.60 -21.94 26.40
N THR A 16 18.46 -21.18 25.79
CA THR A 16 18.23 -20.63 24.44
C THR A 16 19.30 -21.12 23.48
N LEU A 17 18.97 -21.12 22.20
CA LEU A 17 19.91 -21.40 21.13
C LEU A 17 19.84 -20.28 20.10
N THR A 18 20.92 -20.10 19.36
CA THR A 18 20.93 -19.26 18.15
C THR A 18 20.89 -20.15 16.92
N ILE A 19 20.28 -19.63 15.83
CA ILE A 19 20.21 -20.30 14.54
C ILE A 19 20.82 -19.40 13.47
N SER A 20 21.52 -20.01 12.51
CA SER A 20 22.13 -19.32 11.37
C SER A 20 21.99 -20.17 10.12
N GLY A 21 22.29 -19.59 8.94
CA GLY A 21 22.23 -20.28 7.66
C GLY A 21 20.89 -20.08 6.94
N THR A 22 20.61 -20.94 5.95
CA THR A 22 19.46 -20.83 5.05
C THR A 22 18.80 -22.20 4.87
N GLY A 23 17.50 -22.26 5.02
CA GLY A 23 16.66 -23.39 4.65
C GLY A 23 15.76 -23.05 3.47
N THR A 24 15.07 -24.04 2.91
CA THR A 24 14.14 -23.85 1.80
C THR A 24 12.72 -24.18 2.26
N LEU A 25 11.78 -23.27 1.98
CA LEU A 25 10.36 -23.48 2.21
C LEU A 25 9.74 -24.35 1.11
N ASN A 26 8.65 -25.04 1.42
CA ASN A 26 7.92 -25.84 0.43
C ASN A 26 7.19 -24.96 -0.63
N ALA A 27 6.92 -23.70 -0.32
CA ALA A 27 6.30 -22.73 -1.22
C ALA A 27 6.61 -21.30 -0.80
N GLY A 28 6.58 -20.35 -1.76
CA GLY A 28 6.88 -18.93 -1.55
C GLY A 28 5.67 -18.03 -1.29
N GLY A 29 4.43 -18.56 -1.40
CA GLY A 29 3.22 -17.73 -1.18
C GLY A 29 2.91 -17.53 0.30
N VAL A 30 2.02 -16.58 0.57
CA VAL A 30 1.55 -16.22 1.92
C VAL A 30 0.98 -17.42 2.70
N GLY A 31 1.24 -17.44 4.00
CA GLY A 31 0.76 -18.45 4.94
C GLY A 31 1.87 -19.12 5.73
N ASN A 32 1.50 -20.08 6.58
CA ASN A 32 2.47 -20.88 7.30
C ASN A 32 3.07 -21.93 6.33
N ARG A 33 4.37 -21.87 6.10
CA ARG A 33 5.10 -22.69 5.13
C ARG A 33 6.10 -23.61 5.83
N PRO A 34 5.97 -24.93 5.70
CA PRO A 34 6.99 -25.86 6.18
C PRO A 34 8.35 -25.58 5.54
N ILE A 35 9.41 -25.70 6.33
CA ILE A 35 10.77 -25.77 5.80
C ILE A 35 10.97 -27.19 5.27
N SER A 36 11.03 -27.33 3.97
CA SER A 36 11.16 -28.63 3.27
C SER A 36 12.59 -29.14 3.23
N ASN A 37 13.56 -28.25 3.38
CA ASN A 37 14.97 -28.58 3.44
C ASN A 37 15.68 -27.61 4.38
N THR A 38 16.35 -28.13 5.39
CA THR A 38 17.13 -27.35 6.37
C THR A 38 18.38 -26.72 5.76
N GLY A 39 18.89 -27.24 4.63
CA GLY A 39 20.00 -26.65 3.90
C GLY A 39 21.25 -26.44 4.77
N SER A 40 21.65 -25.18 4.92
CA SER A 40 22.78 -24.78 5.78
C SER A 40 22.36 -24.29 7.17
N LEU A 41 21.09 -24.47 7.58
CA LEU A 41 20.66 -24.09 8.92
C LEU A 41 21.47 -24.84 9.97
N ALA A 42 22.04 -24.09 10.91
CA ALA A 42 22.87 -24.63 11.98
C ALA A 42 22.50 -24.01 13.33
N LEU A 43 22.45 -24.85 14.37
CA LEU A 43 22.28 -24.42 15.73
C LEU A 43 23.64 -24.04 16.36
N SER A 44 23.65 -22.97 17.14
CA SER A 44 24.81 -22.53 17.89
C SER A 44 24.42 -22.26 19.35
N ASN A 45 25.43 -22.15 20.19
CA ASN A 45 25.22 -21.90 21.62
C ASN A 45 24.46 -20.58 21.82
N GLY A 46 23.55 -20.60 22.78
CA GLY A 46 22.78 -19.44 23.20
C GLY A 46 23.08 -19.04 24.63
N THR A 47 22.03 -18.73 25.38
CA THR A 47 22.14 -18.31 26.81
C THR A 47 21.62 -19.39 27.74
N ASN A 48 21.82 -19.18 29.07
CA ASN A 48 21.35 -20.05 30.14
C ASN A 48 21.80 -21.50 30.01
N GLY A 49 23.02 -21.74 29.49
CA GLY A 49 23.58 -23.07 29.36
C GLY A 49 23.23 -23.80 28.05
N GLY A 50 22.51 -23.16 27.14
CA GLY A 50 22.15 -23.74 25.85
C GLY A 50 23.38 -24.00 24.97
N ILE A 51 23.68 -25.27 24.70
CA ILE A 51 24.80 -25.74 23.86
C ILE A 51 24.24 -26.35 22.58
N GLY A 52 24.52 -25.74 21.42
CA GLY A 52 23.97 -26.12 20.12
C GLY A 52 24.17 -27.59 19.76
N SER A 53 25.30 -28.19 20.14
CA SER A 53 25.62 -29.60 19.86
C SER A 53 24.77 -30.62 20.63
N ASN A 54 24.02 -30.16 21.64
CA ASN A 54 23.08 -31.03 22.38
C ASN A 54 21.71 -31.18 21.67
N TYR A 55 21.53 -30.45 20.57
CA TYR A 55 20.26 -30.37 19.84
C TYR A 55 20.46 -30.66 18.35
N THR A 56 19.39 -31.11 17.70
CA THR A 56 19.36 -31.34 16.25
C THR A 56 18.11 -30.75 15.64
N LEU A 57 18.19 -30.35 14.37
CA LEU A 57 17.04 -30.00 13.55
C LEU A 57 16.38 -31.24 12.90
N ASP A 58 17.06 -32.37 12.91
CA ASP A 58 16.54 -33.61 12.31
C ASP A 58 15.31 -34.11 13.09
N GLY A 59 14.25 -34.49 12.35
CA GLY A 59 13.01 -35.01 12.93
C GLY A 59 12.08 -34.00 13.56
N GLY A 60 12.47 -32.70 13.59
CA GLY A 60 11.62 -31.62 14.03
C GLY A 60 10.65 -31.14 12.94
N THR A 61 9.56 -30.45 13.36
CA THR A 61 8.70 -29.71 12.45
C THR A 61 9.11 -28.24 12.42
N HIS A 62 9.52 -27.76 11.25
CA HIS A 62 9.98 -26.40 11.09
C HIS A 62 9.08 -25.66 10.10
N SER A 63 8.71 -24.44 10.43
CA SER A 63 7.88 -23.61 9.53
C SER A 63 8.22 -22.14 9.68
N MET A 64 7.83 -21.38 8.66
CA MET A 64 7.91 -19.92 8.64
C MET A 64 6.58 -19.37 8.16
N THR A 65 6.09 -18.30 8.78
CA THR A 65 4.93 -17.58 8.29
C THR A 65 5.36 -16.49 7.32
N ILE A 66 4.84 -16.56 6.09
CA ILE A 66 4.98 -15.50 5.09
C ILE A 66 3.74 -14.61 5.19
N ASN A 67 3.95 -13.34 5.49
CA ASN A 67 2.89 -12.33 5.56
C ASN A 67 2.67 -11.66 4.20
N PRO A 68 1.45 -11.18 3.90
CA PRO A 68 1.19 -10.41 2.69
C PRO A 68 2.07 -9.17 2.60
N LEU A 69 2.51 -8.83 1.38
CA LEU A 69 3.24 -7.60 1.12
C LEU A 69 2.29 -6.40 1.14
N PRO A 70 2.49 -5.41 2.04
CA PRO A 70 1.73 -4.17 2.00
C PRO A 70 2.01 -3.40 0.71
N LEU A 71 0.94 -2.97 0.03
CA LEU A 71 1.03 -2.28 -1.25
C LEU A 71 1.38 -0.80 -1.08
N THR A 72 2.16 -0.28 -2.02
CA THR A 72 2.29 1.15 -2.26
C THR A 72 1.47 1.50 -3.48
N ILE A 73 0.49 2.39 -3.31
CA ILE A 73 -0.35 2.91 -4.40
C ILE A 73 -0.18 4.41 -4.45
N THR A 74 0.10 4.91 -5.65
CA THR A 74 0.18 6.34 -5.94
C THR A 74 -0.53 6.63 -7.26
N GLY A 75 -0.91 7.88 -7.45
CA GLY A 75 -1.51 8.33 -8.70
C GLY A 75 -1.86 9.79 -8.69
N THR A 76 -2.54 10.24 -9.75
CA THR A 76 -2.92 11.63 -9.93
C THR A 76 -4.33 11.73 -10.47
N LYS A 77 -5.14 12.59 -9.86
CA LYS A 77 -6.50 12.92 -10.25
C LYS A 77 -6.61 14.41 -10.55
N ILE A 78 -7.40 14.80 -11.53
CA ILE A 78 -7.79 16.21 -11.73
C ILE A 78 -9.01 16.48 -10.85
N TYR A 79 -9.01 17.58 -10.12
CA TYR A 79 -10.14 17.99 -9.28
C TYR A 79 -11.47 17.92 -10.03
N ASP A 80 -12.43 17.18 -9.50
CA ASP A 80 -13.75 16.94 -10.08
C ASP A 80 -14.90 17.13 -9.07
N GLY A 81 -14.58 17.50 -7.82
CA GLY A 81 -15.54 17.78 -6.77
C GLY A 81 -15.92 16.57 -5.94
N ASP A 82 -15.20 15.44 -6.07
CA ASP A 82 -15.36 14.30 -5.19
C ASP A 82 -14.02 13.73 -4.73
N ASN A 83 -14.04 12.85 -3.72
CA ASN A 83 -12.88 12.19 -3.17
C ASN A 83 -12.74 10.72 -3.63
N GLU A 84 -13.48 10.28 -4.64
CA GLU A 84 -13.34 8.93 -5.17
C GLU A 84 -12.06 8.77 -5.97
N VAL A 85 -11.36 7.66 -5.75
CA VAL A 85 -10.11 7.30 -6.40
C VAL A 85 -10.29 5.94 -7.05
N HIS A 86 -10.32 5.89 -8.35
CA HIS A 86 -10.54 4.67 -9.11
C HIS A 86 -9.24 3.93 -9.40
N SER A 87 -9.32 2.60 -9.48
CA SER A 87 -8.19 1.70 -9.79
C SER A 87 -7.75 1.76 -11.27
N ASN A 88 -7.81 2.93 -11.88
CA ASN A 88 -7.43 3.16 -13.28
C ASN A 88 -6.27 4.16 -13.36
N THR A 89 -5.49 4.05 -14.42
CA THR A 89 -4.45 5.02 -14.73
C THR A 89 -5.08 6.32 -15.23
N PRO A 90 -4.68 7.50 -14.73
CA PRO A 90 -3.56 7.72 -13.79
C PRO A 90 -3.93 7.78 -12.30
N GLU A 91 -5.20 7.58 -11.91
CA GLU A 91 -5.69 7.85 -10.56
C GLU A 91 -5.09 6.95 -9.50
N ALA A 92 -4.96 5.64 -9.77
CA ALA A 92 -4.32 4.73 -8.83
C ALA A 92 -3.52 3.65 -9.54
N GLN A 93 -2.26 3.47 -9.13
CA GLN A 93 -1.36 2.46 -9.66
C GLN A 93 -0.57 1.82 -8.53
N ILE A 94 -0.43 0.50 -8.59
CA ILE A 94 0.41 -0.23 -7.66
C ILE A 94 1.88 -0.07 -8.09
N GLN A 95 2.75 0.32 -7.14
CA GLN A 95 4.15 0.62 -7.40
C GLN A 95 5.10 -0.52 -7.05
N ASN A 96 4.70 -1.45 -6.18
CA ASN A 96 5.59 -2.43 -5.56
C ASN A 96 5.16 -3.90 -5.74
N ILE A 97 4.50 -4.23 -6.85
CA ILE A 97 4.30 -5.64 -7.25
C ILE A 97 5.69 -6.29 -7.47
N ILE A 98 5.85 -7.50 -6.99
CA ILE A 98 7.07 -8.29 -7.20
C ILE A 98 7.30 -8.48 -8.71
N SER A 99 8.53 -8.26 -9.16
CA SER A 99 8.88 -8.36 -10.58
C SER A 99 8.51 -9.72 -11.17
N GLY A 100 7.76 -9.70 -12.25
CA GLY A 100 7.25 -10.89 -12.93
C GLY A 100 5.90 -11.38 -12.42
N GLU A 101 5.38 -10.84 -11.31
CA GLU A 101 4.03 -11.12 -10.83
C GLU A 101 3.01 -10.15 -11.43
N ASN A 102 1.77 -10.61 -11.52
CA ASN A 102 0.66 -9.79 -11.98
C ASN A 102 -0.63 -10.16 -11.24
N VAL A 103 -1.31 -9.13 -10.72
CA VAL A 103 -2.63 -9.22 -10.09
C VAL A 103 -3.54 -8.17 -10.72
N LEU A 104 -4.84 -8.47 -10.81
CA LEU A 104 -5.81 -7.50 -11.28
C LEU A 104 -6.23 -6.59 -10.12
N PHE A 105 -6.11 -5.28 -10.32
CA PHE A 105 -6.55 -4.25 -9.39
C PHE A 105 -7.82 -3.57 -9.92
N SER A 106 -8.87 -3.50 -9.12
CA SER A 106 -10.17 -2.99 -9.54
C SER A 106 -10.91 -2.27 -8.41
N GLY A 107 -11.94 -1.48 -8.76
CA GLY A 107 -12.81 -0.78 -7.83
C GLY A 107 -12.41 0.66 -7.54
N PHE A 108 -12.91 1.21 -6.43
CA PHE A 108 -12.57 2.56 -5.98
C PHE A 108 -12.36 2.61 -4.46
N ALA A 109 -11.67 3.64 -4.02
CA ALA A 109 -11.46 4.02 -2.63
C ALA A 109 -11.76 5.52 -2.46
N ARG A 110 -11.57 6.07 -1.26
CA ARG A 110 -11.75 7.50 -0.99
C ARG A 110 -10.52 8.09 -0.35
N SER A 111 -10.09 9.23 -0.90
CA SER A 111 -9.08 10.07 -0.27
C SER A 111 -9.64 10.84 0.93
N ASP A 112 -8.76 11.24 1.83
CA ASP A 112 -9.11 12.02 3.02
C ASP A 112 -9.53 13.47 2.69
N SER A 113 -9.30 13.92 1.44
CA SER A 113 -9.74 15.23 0.93
C SER A 113 -10.19 15.11 -0.53
N GLU A 114 -11.13 15.96 -0.94
CA GLU A 114 -11.53 16.20 -2.34
C GLU A 114 -10.75 17.36 -2.96
N ASP A 115 -10.06 18.16 -2.14
CA ASP A 115 -9.37 19.38 -2.57
C ASP A 115 -8.00 19.08 -3.20
N VAL A 116 -7.52 20.04 -3.99
CA VAL A 116 -6.18 20.03 -4.58
C VAL A 116 -5.09 19.89 -3.52
N GLY A 117 -4.18 18.95 -3.73
CA GLY A 117 -3.08 18.68 -2.80
C GLY A 117 -2.17 17.57 -3.30
N THR A 118 -1.08 17.34 -2.58
CA THR A 118 -0.11 16.29 -2.88
C THR A 118 -0.01 15.29 -1.74
N ASN A 119 0.22 14.02 -2.06
CA ASN A 119 0.32 12.93 -1.08
C ASN A 119 -0.90 12.86 -0.14
N ILE A 120 -2.10 13.15 -0.66
CA ILE A 120 -3.33 13.01 0.11
C ILE A 120 -3.52 11.54 0.40
N ASN A 121 -3.70 11.20 1.68
CA ASN A 121 -3.89 9.82 2.10
C ASN A 121 -5.22 9.27 1.59
N ILE A 122 -5.25 7.99 1.23
CA ILE A 122 -6.45 7.24 0.87
C ILE A 122 -6.89 6.49 2.13
N GLY A 123 -7.84 7.09 2.86
CA GLY A 123 -8.25 6.64 4.18
C GLY A 123 -9.28 5.52 4.18
N THR A 124 -10.10 5.41 3.13
CA THR A 124 -11.18 4.43 3.07
C THR A 124 -11.13 3.58 1.82
N ILE A 125 -10.90 2.29 2.02
CA ILE A 125 -11.01 1.28 0.95
C ILE A 125 -12.49 0.88 0.83
N ASN A 126 -13.15 1.27 -0.24
CA ASN A 126 -14.56 0.93 -0.50
C ASN A 126 -14.68 -0.40 -1.24
N THR A 127 -14.39 -0.38 -2.55
CA THR A 127 -14.50 -1.56 -3.40
C THR A 127 -13.16 -1.95 -4.05
N TRP A 128 -12.05 -1.30 -3.68
CA TRP A 128 -10.74 -1.73 -4.17
C TRP A 128 -10.50 -3.19 -3.84
N ALA A 129 -10.22 -3.96 -4.84
CA ALA A 129 -9.99 -5.39 -4.75
C ALA A 129 -8.79 -5.81 -5.60
N LEU A 130 -8.11 -6.83 -5.13
CA LEU A 130 -7.11 -7.56 -5.88
C LEU A 130 -7.67 -8.91 -6.27
N THR A 131 -7.47 -9.31 -7.51
CA THR A 131 -7.92 -10.60 -8.03
C THR A 131 -6.74 -11.32 -8.67
N ASP A 132 -6.71 -12.63 -8.51
CA ASP A 132 -5.67 -13.49 -9.09
C ASP A 132 -5.62 -13.31 -10.63
N GLN A 133 -4.41 -13.17 -11.14
CA GLN A 133 -4.13 -13.31 -12.57
C GLN A 133 -3.12 -14.44 -12.79
N THR A 134 -1.82 -14.08 -12.90
CA THR A 134 -0.75 -15.06 -12.99
C THR A 134 -0.23 -15.47 -11.60
N HIS A 135 -0.52 -14.66 -10.60
CA HIS A 135 -0.11 -14.87 -9.20
C HIS A 135 -1.26 -14.61 -8.24
N ALA A 136 -1.16 -15.17 -7.04
CA ALA A 136 -2.20 -15.08 -6.04
C ALA A 136 -2.27 -13.65 -5.45
N ALA A 137 -3.42 -13.02 -5.57
CA ALA A 137 -3.71 -11.69 -5.01
C ALA A 137 -3.56 -11.68 -3.47
N SER A 138 -3.76 -12.82 -2.83
CA SER A 138 -3.56 -12.99 -1.38
C SER A 138 -2.12 -12.78 -0.90
N ASN A 139 -1.14 -12.73 -1.81
CA ASN A 139 0.24 -12.37 -1.49
C ASN A 139 0.41 -10.87 -1.19
N TYR A 140 -0.61 -10.08 -1.41
CA TYR A 140 -0.61 -8.61 -1.28
C TYR A 140 -1.73 -8.13 -0.38
N THR A 141 -1.55 -6.94 0.23
CA THR A 141 -2.58 -6.32 1.08
C THR A 141 -2.54 -4.80 0.99
N PHE A 142 -3.70 -4.17 1.13
CA PHE A 142 -3.78 -2.71 1.32
C PHE A 142 -3.45 -2.30 2.77
N THR A 143 -3.69 -3.20 3.72
CA THR A 143 -3.45 -2.93 5.15
C THR A 143 -1.96 -2.72 5.42
N GLY A 144 -1.64 -1.57 6.06
CA GLY A 144 -0.25 -1.20 6.36
C GLY A 144 0.54 -0.72 5.14
N GLY A 145 -0.13 -0.55 4.00
CA GLY A 145 0.45 0.01 2.78
C GLY A 145 0.57 1.54 2.82
N ASN A 146 1.30 2.10 1.86
CA ASN A 146 1.34 3.54 1.61
C ASN A 146 0.42 3.85 0.44
N LEU A 147 -0.76 4.43 0.72
CA LEU A 147 -1.81 4.66 -0.25
C LEU A 147 -2.06 6.17 -0.34
N THR A 148 -1.60 6.80 -1.42
CA THR A 148 -1.69 8.25 -1.60
C THR A 148 -2.09 8.64 -3.02
N ILE A 149 -2.67 9.85 -3.16
CA ILE A 149 -3.03 10.45 -4.44
C ILE A 149 -2.64 11.93 -4.45
N ASP A 150 -2.29 12.45 -5.61
CA ASP A 150 -2.18 13.87 -5.88
C ASP A 150 -3.45 14.35 -6.60
N ILE A 151 -4.10 15.39 -6.08
CA ILE A 151 -5.23 16.04 -6.74
C ILE A 151 -4.74 17.35 -7.33
N THR A 152 -4.83 17.48 -8.65
CA THR A 152 -4.36 18.66 -9.39
C THR A 152 -5.51 19.58 -9.74
N GLN A 153 -5.18 20.84 -9.99
CA GLN A 153 -6.16 21.85 -10.39
C GLN A 153 -6.83 21.50 -11.71
N ARG A 154 -8.13 21.79 -11.79
CA ARG A 154 -8.91 21.68 -13.02
C ARG A 154 -8.79 22.99 -13.81
N GLU A 155 -8.48 22.87 -15.08
CA GLU A 155 -8.45 24.02 -15.98
C GLU A 155 -9.87 24.55 -16.25
N ILE A 156 -10.04 25.85 -16.21
CA ILE A 156 -11.27 26.54 -16.64
C ILE A 156 -11.01 27.35 -17.89
N LYS A 157 -12.02 27.44 -18.75
CA LYS A 157 -11.99 28.31 -19.93
C LYS A 157 -12.84 29.54 -19.67
N LEU A 158 -12.28 30.68 -19.98
CA LEU A 158 -12.99 31.96 -19.95
C LEU A 158 -13.34 32.36 -21.38
N THR A 159 -14.56 32.84 -21.58
CA THR A 159 -15.02 33.42 -22.85
C THR A 159 -15.75 34.73 -22.53
N GLY A 160 -15.67 35.69 -23.43
CA GLY A 160 -16.35 36.97 -23.27
C GLY A 160 -16.45 37.72 -24.61
N THR A 161 -17.28 38.75 -24.63
CA THR A 161 -17.42 39.71 -25.72
C THR A 161 -17.30 41.10 -25.19
N LYS A 162 -16.69 41.98 -25.95
CA LYS A 162 -16.71 43.43 -25.65
C LYS A 162 -16.91 44.21 -26.93
N THR A 163 -17.52 45.37 -26.84
CA THR A 163 -17.56 46.35 -27.93
C THR A 163 -16.20 47.02 -28.08
N TYR A 164 -15.77 47.27 -29.30
CA TYR A 164 -14.49 47.94 -29.56
C TYR A 164 -14.43 49.32 -28.84
N ASP A 165 -13.42 49.51 -28.04
CA ASP A 165 -13.18 50.72 -27.21
C ASP A 165 -11.73 51.23 -27.32
N GLY A 166 -10.94 50.69 -28.23
CA GLY A 166 -9.55 51.09 -28.48
C GLY A 166 -8.52 50.56 -27.46
N ASN A 167 -8.91 49.72 -26.48
CA ASN A 167 -7.99 49.11 -25.54
C ASN A 167 -7.99 47.57 -25.60
N THR A 168 -6.99 46.95 -24.97
CA THR A 168 -6.79 45.47 -24.93
C THR A 168 -7.29 44.83 -23.64
N ASP A 169 -7.93 45.57 -22.74
CA ASP A 169 -8.34 45.05 -21.44
C ASP A 169 -9.52 44.07 -21.57
N ALA A 170 -9.38 42.92 -20.96
CA ALA A 170 -10.44 41.92 -20.78
C ALA A 170 -10.94 42.01 -19.33
N ALA A 171 -11.68 43.06 -19.01
CA ALA A 171 -12.16 43.28 -17.65
C ALA A 171 -13.43 42.48 -17.36
N VAL A 172 -13.57 42.04 -16.10
CA VAL A 172 -14.83 41.50 -15.56
C VAL A 172 -15.63 42.60 -14.92
N SER A 173 -16.92 42.72 -15.28
CA SER A 173 -17.85 43.63 -14.62
C SER A 173 -18.50 42.94 -13.42
N TYR A 174 -18.27 43.44 -12.23
CA TYR A 174 -18.90 42.94 -10.98
C TYR A 174 -20.33 43.51 -10.81
N THR A 175 -21.16 43.51 -11.84
CA THR A 175 -22.50 44.07 -11.75
C THR A 175 -23.58 43.16 -11.16
N HIS A 176 -23.27 41.96 -10.65
CA HIS A 176 -24.30 41.03 -10.20
C HIS A 176 -23.93 40.20 -8.98
N LEU A 177 -23.65 40.83 -7.85
CA LEU A 177 -23.85 40.19 -6.53
C LEU A 177 -24.16 41.31 -5.48
N ARG A 178 -25.26 42.04 -5.67
CA ARG A 178 -25.91 42.62 -4.51
C ARG A 178 -26.91 41.59 -3.99
N ALA A 179 -26.56 40.96 -2.84
CA ALA A 179 -27.56 40.34 -2.00
C ALA A 179 -28.71 41.34 -1.81
N HIS A 180 -29.91 40.90 -2.00
CA HIS A 180 -31.11 41.65 -1.69
C HIS A 180 -31.12 41.91 -0.18
N GLU A 181 -30.65 43.11 0.23
CA GLU A 181 -30.89 43.58 1.59
C GLU A 181 -32.39 43.82 1.72
N THR A 182 -33.09 42.87 2.36
CA THR A 182 -34.43 43.10 2.87
C THR A 182 -34.33 44.05 4.04
N LEU A 183 -34.70 45.32 3.80
CA LEU A 183 -34.92 46.27 4.88
C LEU A 183 -36.03 45.77 5.79
N PRO A 184 -35.84 45.65 7.10
CA PRO A 184 -36.95 45.39 8.02
C PRO A 184 -37.76 46.66 8.17
N TYR A 185 -39.08 46.53 8.06
CA TYR A 185 -40.02 47.55 8.46
C TYR A 185 -40.10 47.62 9.99
#